data_a62d15178e318d7cb87b0a2576eb8718
#
_entry.id   a62d15178e318d7cb87b0a2576eb8718
#
_cell.length_a   1.000
_cell.length_b   1.000
_cell.length_c   1.000
_cell.angle_alpha   90.00
_cell.angle_beta   90.00
_cell.angle_gamma   90.00
#
_symmetry.space_group_name_H-M   'P 1'
#
loop_
_entity.id
_entity.type
_entity.pdbx_description
1 polymer ?
#
loop_
_entity_poly.entity_id
_entity_poly.type
_entity_poly.pdbx_seq_one_letter_code
_entity_poly.pdbx_strand_id
1 'polypeptide(L)'
;MLGPPPSLQQYVEEFCDAPLERGAVIQLSKTLARVVGEQLRVLLADVKLEVGRRTFAGSSRRHHLDVFAYSLDKGLQLGVDVKGLNSGPSVGKNWNNRIGDLHELAANHHATSPKAVLGGVLAIPLEDITPTTLANIERAMLNLGGRTAVGDTSNLLECACLIVISKEERRIHEALPEPTSPLHVQNFATAMARLYKQRWV
;
A
#
# COMPACT_ATOMS: atom_id res chain seq x y z
N MET A 1 10.39 -30.35 -8.31
CA MET A 1 9.72 -29.22 -9.00
C MET A 1 8.90 -28.48 -7.94
N LEU A 2 9.19 -27.22 -7.71
CA LEU A 2 8.35 -26.36 -6.85
C LEU A 2 7.04 -26.12 -7.62
N GLY A 3 5.90 -26.31 -6.99
CA GLY A 3 4.59 -26.01 -7.56
C GLY A 3 4.46 -24.52 -7.91
N PRO A 4 3.40 -24.11 -8.65
CA PRO A 4 3.15 -22.69 -8.90
C PRO A 4 3.01 -21.93 -7.58
N PRO A 5 3.46 -20.66 -7.50
CA PRO A 5 3.35 -19.88 -6.29
C PRO A 5 1.88 -19.75 -5.86
N PRO A 6 1.57 -19.74 -4.55
CA PRO A 6 0.21 -19.58 -4.06
C PRO A 6 -0.44 -18.30 -4.59
N SER A 7 -1.75 -18.36 -4.85
CA SER A 7 -2.55 -17.20 -5.30
C SER A 7 -2.77 -16.20 -4.17
N LEU A 8 -3.20 -14.98 -4.48
CA LEU A 8 -3.60 -13.98 -3.47
C LEU A 8 -4.69 -14.57 -2.54
N GLN A 9 -5.66 -15.27 -3.11
CA GLN A 9 -6.74 -15.90 -2.35
C GLN A 9 -6.22 -16.92 -1.33
N GLN A 10 -5.26 -17.77 -1.70
CA GLN A 10 -4.62 -18.70 -0.77
C GLN A 10 -3.94 -18.00 0.41
N TYR A 11 -3.24 -16.89 0.17
CA TYR A 11 -2.63 -16.12 1.26
C TYR A 11 -3.65 -15.38 2.14
N VAL A 12 -4.80 -14.98 1.58
CA VAL A 12 -5.91 -14.44 2.37
C VAL A 12 -6.49 -15.54 3.26
N GLU A 13 -6.65 -16.74 2.75
CA GLU A 13 -7.12 -17.89 3.51
C GLU A 13 -6.15 -18.27 4.63
N GLU A 14 -4.84 -18.35 4.35
CA GLU A 14 -3.79 -18.56 5.36
C GLU A 14 -3.81 -17.49 6.46
N PHE A 15 -4.00 -16.22 6.07
CA PHE A 15 -4.17 -15.14 7.04
C PHE A 15 -5.42 -15.34 7.91
N CYS A 16 -6.54 -15.78 7.32
CA CYS A 16 -7.77 -16.03 8.06
C CYS A 16 -7.65 -17.24 9.00
N ASP A 17 -6.85 -18.24 8.67
CA ASP A 17 -6.61 -19.42 9.51
C ASP A 17 -5.69 -19.13 10.70
N ALA A 18 -4.71 -18.25 10.51
CA ALA A 18 -3.72 -17.91 11.53
C ALA A 18 -3.58 -16.38 11.70
N PRO A 19 -4.67 -15.65 11.96
CA PRO A 19 -4.69 -14.19 11.88
C PRO A 19 -3.87 -13.47 12.95
N LEU A 20 -3.49 -14.16 14.01
CA LEU A 20 -2.61 -13.64 15.08
C LEU A 20 -1.13 -13.90 14.78
N GLU A 21 -0.81 -14.74 13.80
CA GLU A 21 0.57 -15.05 13.45
C GLU A 21 1.18 -13.91 12.61
N ARG A 22 2.25 -13.35 13.14
CA ARG A 22 3.02 -12.32 12.43
C ARG A 22 3.48 -12.77 11.04
N GLY A 23 3.77 -14.07 10.88
CA GLY A 23 4.18 -14.67 9.61
C GLY A 23 3.12 -14.54 8.53
N ALA A 24 1.85 -14.83 8.84
CA ALA A 24 0.74 -14.76 7.91
C ALA A 24 0.54 -13.32 7.36
N VAL A 25 0.58 -12.31 8.24
CA VAL A 25 0.47 -10.89 7.83
C VAL A 25 1.63 -10.47 6.94
N ILE A 26 2.85 -10.92 7.22
CA ILE A 26 4.02 -10.61 6.39
C ILE A 26 3.87 -11.23 5.01
N GLN A 27 3.42 -12.48 4.90
CA GLN A 27 3.22 -13.14 3.61
C GLN A 27 2.07 -12.49 2.82
N LEU A 28 0.97 -12.16 3.47
CA LEU A 28 -0.12 -11.40 2.86
C LEU A 28 0.36 -10.06 2.31
N SER A 29 1.10 -9.27 3.09
CA SER A 29 1.64 -7.98 2.63
C SER A 29 2.56 -8.13 1.43
N LYS A 30 3.44 -9.14 1.41
CA LYS A 30 4.31 -9.44 0.25
C LYS A 30 3.51 -9.82 -0.99
N THR A 31 2.43 -10.57 -0.82
CA THR A 31 1.57 -10.99 -1.93
C THR A 31 0.78 -9.82 -2.49
N LEU A 32 0.23 -8.96 -1.63
CA LEU A 32 -0.42 -7.72 -2.05
C LEU A 32 0.55 -6.80 -2.80
N ALA A 33 1.78 -6.67 -2.32
CA ALA A 33 2.82 -5.91 -3.02
C ALA A 33 3.10 -6.48 -4.42
N ARG A 34 3.14 -7.82 -4.57
CA ARG A 34 3.30 -8.47 -5.87
C ARG A 34 2.13 -8.16 -6.80
N VAL A 35 0.89 -8.29 -6.33
CA VAL A 35 -0.32 -7.99 -7.13
C VAL A 35 -0.33 -6.53 -7.59
N VAL A 36 -0.06 -5.59 -6.69
CA VAL A 36 0.06 -4.17 -7.02
C VAL A 36 1.19 -3.93 -8.04
N GLY A 37 2.34 -4.55 -7.83
CA GLY A 37 3.48 -4.45 -8.75
C GLY A 37 3.18 -4.99 -10.14
N GLU A 38 2.45 -6.11 -10.26
CA GLU A 38 2.03 -6.67 -11.54
C GLU A 38 1.04 -5.76 -12.28
N GLN A 39 0.06 -5.19 -11.56
CA GLN A 39 -0.86 -4.21 -12.14
C GLN A 39 -0.12 -2.95 -12.65
N LEU A 40 0.82 -2.44 -11.88
CA LEU A 40 1.63 -1.30 -12.28
C LEU A 40 2.53 -1.62 -13.48
N ARG A 41 3.10 -2.83 -13.58
CA ARG A 41 3.90 -3.26 -14.74
C ARG A 41 3.10 -3.27 -16.03
N VAL A 42 1.82 -3.68 -15.97
CA VAL A 42 0.94 -3.62 -17.15
C VAL A 42 0.69 -2.18 -17.58
N LEU A 43 0.47 -1.27 -16.64
CA LEU A 43 0.15 0.13 -16.90
C LEU A 43 1.37 0.98 -17.26
N LEU A 44 2.56 0.55 -16.84
CA LEU A 44 3.86 1.22 -16.99
C LEU A 44 4.88 0.28 -17.66
N ALA A 45 4.53 -0.28 -18.82
CA ALA A 45 5.29 -1.34 -19.49
C ALA A 45 6.75 -0.93 -19.80
N ASP A 46 7.01 0.35 -20.07
CA ASP A 46 8.34 0.89 -20.37
C ASP A 46 9.15 1.26 -19.12
N VAL A 47 8.60 1.07 -17.92
CA VAL A 47 9.23 1.41 -16.65
C VAL A 47 9.78 0.15 -15.98
N LYS A 48 11.07 0.18 -15.63
CA LYS A 48 11.67 -0.91 -14.84
C LYS A 48 11.16 -0.86 -13.41
N LEU A 49 10.04 -1.56 -13.17
CA LEU A 49 9.49 -1.75 -11.83
C LEU A 49 10.09 -2.99 -11.16
N GLU A 50 10.56 -2.80 -9.93
CA GLU A 50 11.01 -3.88 -9.06
C GLU A 50 9.96 -4.15 -7.99
N VAL A 51 9.72 -5.43 -7.72
CA VAL A 51 8.86 -5.92 -6.63
C VAL A 51 9.72 -6.71 -5.67
N GLY A 52 9.66 -6.33 -4.42
CA GLY A 52 10.46 -6.90 -3.34
C GLY A 52 10.95 -5.81 -2.40
N ARG A 53 11.16 -6.17 -1.16
CA ARG A 53 11.50 -5.20 -0.13
C ARG A 53 12.89 -4.63 -0.32
N ARG A 54 13.01 -3.35 -0.61
CA ARG A 54 14.27 -2.62 -0.68
C ARG A 54 14.26 -1.41 0.24
N THR A 55 15.40 -1.15 0.86
CA THR A 55 15.60 0.01 1.75
C THR A 55 16.10 1.19 0.96
N PHE A 56 15.45 2.32 1.10
CA PHE A 56 15.85 3.60 0.54
C PHE A 56 16.19 4.58 1.66
N ALA A 57 17.19 5.43 1.41
CA ALA A 57 17.50 6.53 2.30
C ALA A 57 16.45 7.63 2.12
N GLY A 58 15.84 8.06 3.21
CA GLY A 58 15.03 9.26 3.28
C GLY A 58 15.85 10.42 3.90
N SER A 59 15.18 11.54 4.15
CA SER A 59 15.83 12.72 4.74
C SER A 59 16.25 12.52 6.20
N SER A 60 15.51 11.77 6.98
CA SER A 60 15.78 11.54 8.42
C SER A 60 16.05 10.08 8.75
N ARG A 61 15.42 9.14 8.07
CA ARG A 61 15.64 7.70 8.27
C ARG A 61 15.46 6.88 6.98
N ARG A 62 15.84 5.62 7.07
CA ARG A 62 15.64 4.65 5.99
C ARG A 62 14.25 4.05 6.07
N HIS A 63 13.58 3.94 4.93
CA HIS A 63 12.30 3.26 4.79
C HIS A 63 12.40 2.10 3.80
N HIS A 64 11.54 1.12 3.99
CA HIS A 64 11.36 0.04 3.02
C HIS A 64 10.26 0.40 2.05
N LEU A 65 10.47 0.08 0.78
CA LEU A 65 9.45 0.06 -0.25
C LEU A 65 9.31 -1.36 -0.78
N ASP A 66 8.10 -1.78 -1.03
CA ASP A 66 7.76 -3.14 -1.49
C ASP A 66 7.64 -3.20 -3.01
N VAL A 67 7.24 -2.10 -3.66
CA VAL A 67 7.26 -1.91 -5.12
C VAL A 67 7.92 -0.57 -5.40
N PHE A 68 8.85 -0.52 -6.36
CA PHE A 68 9.55 0.74 -6.67
C PHE A 68 10.08 0.80 -8.11
N ALA A 69 10.23 2.02 -8.62
CA ALA A 69 11.05 2.36 -9.78
C ALA A 69 12.16 3.31 -9.33
N TYR A 70 13.39 2.95 -9.64
CA TYR A 70 14.59 3.71 -9.27
C TYR A 70 15.62 3.66 -10.40
N SER A 71 16.29 4.76 -10.65
CA SER A 71 17.47 4.82 -11.51
C SER A 71 18.55 5.71 -10.87
N LEU A 72 19.80 5.52 -11.29
CA LEU A 72 20.92 6.28 -10.73
C LEU A 72 20.87 7.77 -11.08
N ASP A 73 20.36 8.11 -12.25
CA ASP A 73 20.24 9.47 -12.79
C ASP A 73 19.04 10.23 -12.25
N LYS A 74 17.91 9.55 -12.01
CA LYS A 74 16.64 10.17 -11.61
C LYS A 74 16.28 9.93 -10.14
N GLY A 75 16.98 9.02 -9.46
CA GLY A 75 16.66 8.61 -8.08
C GLY A 75 15.38 7.80 -7.99
N LEU A 76 14.65 7.92 -6.88
CA LEU A 76 13.36 7.27 -6.67
C LEU A 76 12.28 7.98 -7.49
N GLN A 77 11.61 7.24 -8.35
CA GLN A 77 10.57 7.75 -9.23
C GLN A 77 9.16 7.31 -8.80
N LEU A 78 9.04 6.08 -8.32
CA LEU A 78 7.81 5.50 -7.81
C LEU A 78 8.14 4.63 -6.60
N GLY A 79 7.27 4.65 -5.58
CA GLY A 79 7.39 3.79 -4.42
C GLY A 79 6.03 3.42 -3.85
N VAL A 80 5.86 2.14 -3.47
CA VAL A 80 4.67 1.66 -2.74
C VAL A 80 5.13 0.91 -1.50
N ASP A 81 4.50 1.20 -0.38
CA ASP A 81 4.66 0.46 0.87
C ASP A 81 3.33 -0.20 1.27
N VAL A 82 3.39 -1.48 1.61
CA VAL A 82 2.21 -2.28 1.95
C VAL A 82 2.26 -2.64 3.43
N LYS A 83 1.27 -2.20 4.17
CA LYS A 83 1.10 -2.46 5.60
C LYS A 83 -0.10 -3.37 5.83
N GLY A 84 0.12 -4.43 6.58
CA GLY A 84 -0.95 -5.27 7.10
C GLY A 84 -1.11 -5.11 8.60
N LEU A 85 -2.31 -5.30 9.11
CA LEU A 85 -2.60 -5.42 10.52
C LEU A 85 -2.87 -6.88 10.88
N ASN A 86 -2.25 -7.35 11.96
CA ASN A 86 -2.61 -8.63 12.57
C ASN A 86 -4.03 -8.53 13.10
N SER A 87 -4.76 -9.65 13.05
CA SER A 87 -6.07 -9.76 13.69
C SER A 87 -5.96 -9.61 15.22
N GLY A 88 -7.09 -9.31 15.87
CA GLY A 88 -7.22 -9.29 17.31
C GLY A 88 -7.49 -7.89 17.90
N PRO A 89 -7.62 -7.76 19.22
CA PRO A 89 -8.12 -6.54 19.88
C PRO A 89 -7.20 -5.32 19.72
N SER A 90 -5.98 -5.50 19.26
CA SER A 90 -5.04 -4.40 19.02
C SER A 90 -5.24 -3.68 17.67
N VAL A 91 -6.03 -4.23 16.74
CA VAL A 91 -6.29 -3.64 15.43
C VAL A 91 -6.81 -2.22 15.55
N GLY A 92 -7.82 -2.02 16.41
CA GLY A 92 -8.43 -0.72 16.67
C GLY A 92 -7.48 0.36 17.22
N LYS A 93 -6.29 -0.02 17.71
CA LYS A 93 -5.25 0.93 18.19
C LYS A 93 -4.09 1.05 17.19
N ASN A 94 -3.76 -0.03 16.48
CA ASN A 94 -2.54 -0.09 15.66
C ASN A 94 -2.68 0.56 14.29
N TRP A 95 -3.90 0.76 13.78
CA TRP A 95 -4.09 1.39 12.48
C TRP A 95 -3.51 2.82 12.43
N ASN A 96 -3.65 3.59 13.52
CA ASN A 96 -3.07 4.94 13.61
C ASN A 96 -1.55 4.93 13.44
N ASN A 97 -0.87 3.94 14.05
CA ASN A 97 0.59 3.81 13.90
C ASN A 97 0.97 3.51 12.46
N ARG A 98 0.19 2.68 11.73
CA ARG A 98 0.46 2.37 10.33
C ARG A 98 0.25 3.57 9.41
N ILE A 99 -0.78 4.38 9.67
CA ILE A 99 -0.98 5.64 8.94
C ILE A 99 0.15 6.63 9.26
N GLY A 100 0.57 6.72 10.52
CA GLY A 100 1.74 7.51 10.92
C GLY A 100 3.02 7.08 10.19
N ASP A 101 3.28 5.76 10.09
CA ASP A 101 4.41 5.21 9.33
C ASP A 101 4.36 5.63 7.84
N LEU A 102 3.17 5.66 7.22
CA LEU A 102 2.98 6.08 5.84
C LEU A 102 3.17 7.60 5.65
N HIS A 103 2.70 8.44 6.58
CA HIS A 103 2.98 9.87 6.60
C HIS A 103 4.48 10.16 6.68
N GLU A 104 5.17 9.44 7.57
CA GLU A 104 6.60 9.60 7.75
C GLU A 104 7.39 9.13 6.51
N LEU A 105 6.99 8.03 5.90
CA LEU A 105 7.54 7.55 4.63
C LEU A 105 7.41 8.62 3.54
N ALA A 106 6.21 9.19 3.38
CA ALA A 106 5.97 10.25 2.41
C ALA A 106 6.88 11.46 2.65
N ALA A 107 6.90 12.00 3.89
CA ALA A 107 7.72 13.15 4.26
C ALA A 107 9.21 12.91 3.97
N ASN A 108 9.74 11.74 4.36
CA ASN A 108 11.14 11.40 4.18
C ASN A 108 11.55 11.28 2.71
N HIS A 109 10.73 10.63 1.90
CA HIS A 109 11.08 10.42 0.49
C HIS A 109 10.83 11.65 -0.36
N HIS A 110 9.76 12.42 -0.13
CA HIS A 110 9.54 13.67 -0.87
C HIS A 110 10.60 14.74 -0.56
N ALA A 111 11.19 14.72 0.64
CA ALA A 111 12.31 15.62 0.96
C ALA A 111 13.57 15.33 0.14
N THR A 112 13.78 14.06 -0.28
CA THR A 112 14.96 13.67 -1.09
C THR A 112 14.64 13.45 -2.56
N SER A 113 13.40 13.14 -2.88
CA SER A 113 12.89 12.84 -4.22
C SER A 113 11.52 13.51 -4.43
N PRO A 114 11.44 14.84 -4.57
CA PRO A 114 10.18 15.58 -4.56
C PRO A 114 9.20 15.18 -5.67
N LYS A 115 9.72 14.67 -6.80
CA LYS A 115 8.94 14.20 -7.94
C LYS A 115 8.49 12.74 -7.81
N ALA A 116 8.95 12.00 -6.80
CA ALA A 116 8.53 10.61 -6.62
C ALA A 116 6.99 10.51 -6.50
N VAL A 117 6.44 9.46 -7.07
CA VAL A 117 5.02 9.11 -6.90
C VAL A 117 4.96 8.01 -5.85
N LEU A 118 4.43 8.35 -4.68
CA LEU A 118 4.38 7.45 -3.55
C LEU A 118 2.96 6.96 -3.29
N GLY A 119 2.84 5.66 -3.03
CA GLY A 119 1.59 5.02 -2.67
C GLY A 119 1.69 4.25 -1.36
N GLY A 120 0.58 4.20 -0.62
CA GLY A 120 0.45 3.41 0.60
C GLY A 120 -0.74 2.47 0.53
N VAL A 121 -0.54 1.22 0.88
CA VAL A 121 -1.59 0.21 0.97
C VAL A 121 -1.72 -0.22 2.44
N LEU A 122 -2.93 -0.17 2.97
CA LEU A 122 -3.26 -0.68 4.31
C LEU A 122 -4.25 -1.83 4.18
N ALA A 123 -3.88 -3.02 4.67
CA ALA A 123 -4.77 -4.18 4.73
C ALA A 123 -5.24 -4.40 6.18
N ILE A 124 -6.55 -4.54 6.37
CA ILE A 124 -7.18 -4.65 7.69
C ILE A 124 -8.21 -5.79 7.74
N PRO A 125 -8.31 -6.53 8.86
CA PRO A 125 -9.39 -7.49 9.10
C PRO A 125 -10.69 -6.77 9.52
N LEU A 126 -11.80 -7.07 8.84
CA LEU A 126 -13.09 -6.40 9.03
C LEU A 126 -13.68 -6.66 10.42
N GLU A 127 -13.69 -7.91 10.85
CA GLU A 127 -14.35 -8.34 12.08
C GLU A 127 -13.65 -7.87 13.37
N ASP A 128 -12.44 -7.34 13.25
CA ASP A 128 -11.68 -6.82 14.40
C ASP A 128 -11.85 -5.30 14.59
N ILE A 129 -12.70 -4.67 13.79
CA ILE A 129 -12.95 -3.23 13.85
C ILE A 129 -14.45 -2.94 13.90
N THR A 130 -14.81 -1.82 14.52
CA THR A 130 -16.20 -1.33 14.50
C THR A 130 -16.47 -0.53 13.22
N PRO A 131 -17.73 -0.38 12.80
CA PRO A 131 -18.07 0.51 11.66
C PRO A 131 -17.54 1.93 11.84
N THR A 132 -17.57 2.47 13.05
CA THR A 132 -17.00 3.79 13.37
C THR A 132 -15.47 3.81 13.16
N THR A 133 -14.78 2.74 13.57
CA THR A 133 -13.33 2.62 13.35
C THR A 133 -13.00 2.54 11.85
N LEU A 134 -13.76 1.76 11.08
CA LEU A 134 -13.61 1.68 9.61
C LEU A 134 -13.76 3.06 8.98
N ALA A 135 -14.83 3.81 9.29
CA ALA A 135 -15.05 5.15 8.78
C ALA A 135 -13.92 6.14 9.15
N ASN A 136 -13.33 5.99 10.34
CA ASN A 136 -12.17 6.79 10.75
C ASN A 136 -10.92 6.43 9.96
N ILE A 137 -10.67 5.15 9.70
CA ILE A 137 -9.56 4.66 8.87
C ILE A 137 -9.71 5.18 7.44
N GLU A 138 -10.89 5.04 6.83
CA GLU A 138 -11.17 5.54 5.49
C GLU A 138 -10.90 7.04 5.38
N ARG A 139 -11.41 7.84 6.33
CA ARG A 139 -11.16 9.28 6.37
C ARG A 139 -9.67 9.61 6.51
N ALA A 140 -8.96 8.90 7.38
CA ALA A 140 -7.53 9.13 7.58
C ALA A 140 -6.71 8.75 6.34
N MET A 141 -7.06 7.65 5.66
CA MET A 141 -6.43 7.23 4.41
C MET A 141 -6.74 8.19 3.25
N LEU A 142 -7.97 8.74 3.17
CA LEU A 142 -8.32 9.79 2.20
C LEU A 142 -7.49 11.06 2.44
N ASN A 143 -7.30 11.45 3.69
CA ASN A 143 -6.48 12.62 4.06
C ASN A 143 -4.99 12.39 3.82
N LEU A 144 -4.51 11.16 3.94
CA LEU A 144 -3.13 10.79 3.65
C LEU A 144 -2.82 10.82 2.15
N GLY A 145 -3.78 10.41 1.30
CA GLY A 145 -3.67 10.45 -0.15
C GLY A 145 -3.97 11.83 -0.73
N GLY A 146 -3.74 11.99 -2.04
CA GLY A 146 -4.21 13.17 -2.78
C GLY A 146 -3.16 14.24 -3.03
N ARG A 147 -1.88 13.99 -2.78
CA ARG A 147 -0.78 14.85 -3.27
C ARG A 147 -0.73 14.79 -4.79
N THR A 148 -1.03 15.89 -5.46
CA THR A 148 -1.12 15.96 -6.92
C THR A 148 0.05 16.70 -7.56
N ALA A 149 0.50 17.78 -6.93
CA ALA A 149 1.63 18.59 -7.39
C ALA A 149 2.90 18.36 -6.56
N VAL A 150 4.06 18.59 -7.17
CA VAL A 150 5.36 18.47 -6.48
C VAL A 150 5.50 19.46 -5.32
N GLY A 151 4.83 20.62 -5.41
CA GLY A 151 4.81 21.65 -4.37
C GLY A 151 3.83 21.41 -3.22
N ASP A 152 2.98 20.37 -3.31
CA ASP A 152 2.05 20.03 -2.24
C ASP A 152 2.79 19.52 -1.01
N THR A 153 2.09 19.43 0.12
CA THR A 153 2.63 18.99 1.40
C THR A 153 3.36 17.66 1.30
N SER A 154 4.61 17.61 1.76
CA SER A 154 5.52 16.47 1.56
C SER A 154 5.14 15.22 2.36
N ASN A 155 4.37 15.35 3.44
CA ASN A 155 3.90 14.22 4.26
C ASN A 155 2.65 13.53 3.72
N LEU A 156 2.17 13.91 2.54
CA LEU A 156 1.06 13.26 1.85
C LEU A 156 1.58 12.32 0.76
N LEU A 157 0.88 11.21 0.57
CA LEU A 157 1.07 10.29 -0.54
C LEU A 157 0.30 10.79 -1.78
N GLU A 158 0.72 10.41 -2.95
CA GLU A 158 -0.06 10.60 -4.17
C GLU A 158 -1.32 9.74 -4.17
N CYS A 159 -1.20 8.49 -3.73
CA CYS A 159 -2.32 7.55 -3.69
C CYS A 159 -2.30 6.75 -2.38
N ALA A 160 -3.49 6.50 -1.85
CA ALA A 160 -3.69 5.58 -0.75
C ALA A 160 -4.68 4.48 -1.16
N CYS A 161 -4.52 3.28 -0.61
CA CYS A 161 -5.40 2.14 -0.86
C CYS A 161 -5.73 1.45 0.46
N LEU A 162 -6.99 1.13 0.66
CA LEU A 162 -7.46 0.35 1.79
C LEU A 162 -7.97 -1.00 1.30
N ILE A 163 -7.45 -2.08 1.86
CA ILE A 163 -7.89 -3.45 1.58
C ILE A 163 -8.56 -3.97 2.84
N VAL A 164 -9.83 -4.26 2.75
CA VAL A 164 -10.63 -4.83 3.84
C VAL A 164 -10.75 -6.33 3.61
N ILE A 165 -10.37 -7.13 4.61
CA ILE A 165 -10.39 -8.59 4.54
C ILE A 165 -11.48 -9.10 5.48
N SER A 166 -12.46 -9.81 4.94
CA SER A 166 -13.42 -10.56 5.74
C SER A 166 -12.82 -11.91 6.12
N LYS A 167 -12.66 -12.15 7.42
CA LYS A 167 -12.25 -13.45 7.95
C LYS A 167 -13.39 -14.48 7.86
N GLU A 168 -14.64 -14.02 8.01
CA GLU A 168 -15.83 -14.87 7.89
C GLU A 168 -16.00 -15.38 6.46
N GLU A 169 -15.90 -14.49 5.47
CA GLU A 169 -15.98 -14.84 4.05
C GLU A 169 -14.66 -15.36 3.48
N ARG A 170 -13.57 -15.25 4.23
CA ARG A 170 -12.21 -15.69 3.86
C ARG A 170 -11.72 -15.08 2.55
N ARG A 171 -12.04 -13.81 2.31
CA ARG A 171 -11.69 -13.07 1.07
C ARG A 171 -11.53 -11.57 1.30
N ILE A 172 -10.99 -10.89 0.30
CA ILE A 172 -11.02 -9.42 0.24
C ILE A 172 -12.46 -8.99 -0.01
N HIS A 173 -12.92 -8.02 0.78
CA HIS A 173 -14.27 -7.49 0.69
C HIS A 173 -14.36 -6.52 -0.51
N GLU A 174 -15.15 -6.90 -1.53
CA GLU A 174 -15.20 -6.17 -2.81
C GLU A 174 -15.95 -4.82 -2.74
N ALA A 175 -16.85 -4.66 -1.76
CA ALA A 175 -17.64 -3.44 -1.61
C ALA A 175 -17.10 -2.48 -0.53
N LEU A 176 -15.95 -2.77 0.07
CA LEU A 176 -15.32 -1.93 1.08
C LEU A 176 -13.82 -1.73 0.79
N PRO A 177 -13.35 -0.48 0.68
CA PRO A 177 -14.15 0.74 0.49
C PRO A 177 -15.07 0.65 -0.74
N GLU A 178 -16.02 1.57 -0.88
CA GLU A 178 -16.89 1.58 -2.07
C GLU A 178 -16.07 1.55 -3.37
N PRO A 179 -16.51 0.83 -4.43
CA PRO A 179 -15.76 0.72 -5.69
C PRO A 179 -15.44 2.06 -6.36
N THR A 180 -16.24 3.10 -6.10
CA THR A 180 -16.00 4.47 -6.59
C THR A 180 -15.01 5.26 -5.74
N SER A 181 -14.67 4.78 -4.56
CA SER A 181 -13.70 5.42 -3.67
C SER A 181 -12.30 5.43 -4.28
N PRO A 182 -11.53 6.52 -4.17
CA PRO A 182 -10.12 6.52 -4.56
C PRO A 182 -9.27 5.54 -3.75
N LEU A 183 -9.75 5.09 -2.59
CA LEU A 183 -9.08 4.07 -1.76
C LEU A 183 -9.28 2.65 -2.27
N HIS A 184 -10.20 2.42 -3.20
CA HIS A 184 -10.49 1.07 -3.69
C HIS A 184 -9.31 0.54 -4.52
N VAL A 185 -8.97 -0.74 -4.31
CA VAL A 185 -7.79 -1.38 -4.92
C VAL A 185 -7.77 -1.30 -6.45
N GLN A 186 -8.93 -1.33 -7.10
CA GLN A 186 -9.05 -1.22 -8.56
C GLN A 186 -8.64 0.16 -9.10
N ASN A 187 -8.77 1.22 -8.28
CA ASN A 187 -8.46 2.59 -8.67
C ASN A 187 -6.99 2.96 -8.40
N PHE A 188 -6.35 2.27 -7.45
CA PHE A 188 -5.02 2.61 -6.96
C PHE A 188 -3.94 2.57 -8.03
N ALA A 189 -3.76 1.43 -8.70
CA ALA A 189 -2.69 1.27 -9.68
C ALA A 189 -2.86 2.22 -10.89
N THR A 190 -4.10 2.45 -11.33
CA THR A 190 -4.42 3.39 -12.41
C THR A 190 -4.07 4.83 -12.02
N ALA A 191 -4.41 5.26 -10.80
CA ALA A 191 -4.09 6.59 -10.31
C ALA A 191 -2.57 6.78 -10.19
N MET A 192 -1.85 5.81 -9.63
CA MET A 192 -0.38 5.80 -9.54
C MET A 192 0.27 5.93 -10.91
N ALA A 193 -0.16 5.11 -11.88
CA ALA A 193 0.39 5.12 -13.22
C ALA A 193 0.13 6.44 -13.96
N ARG A 194 -1.05 7.02 -13.79
CA ARG A 194 -1.40 8.33 -14.36
C ARG A 194 -0.46 9.43 -13.83
N LEU A 195 -0.28 9.50 -12.50
CA LEU A 195 0.60 10.51 -11.87
C LEU A 195 2.06 10.29 -12.23
N TYR A 196 2.50 9.04 -12.34
CA TYR A 196 3.85 8.73 -12.82
C TYR A 196 4.08 9.28 -14.23
N LYS A 197 3.17 9.00 -15.18
CA LYS A 197 3.26 9.51 -16.55
C LYS A 197 3.27 11.04 -16.60
N GLN A 198 2.47 11.70 -15.78
CA GLN A 198 2.45 13.18 -15.71
C GLN A 198 3.77 13.80 -15.24
N ARG A 199 4.57 13.09 -14.42
CA ARG A 199 5.80 13.63 -13.83
C ARG A 199 7.09 13.19 -14.53
N TRP A 200 7.06 12.05 -15.20
CA TRP A 200 8.27 11.40 -15.68
C TRP A 200 8.29 11.09 -17.18
N VAL A 201 7.15 11.15 -17.86
CA VAL A 201 7.00 10.95 -19.31
C VAL A 201 6.54 12.24 -19.97
#